data_7663550f99d2572fbcf1627f983858b0
#
_entry.id   7663550f99d2572fbcf1627f983858b0
#
_cell.length_a   1.000
_cell.length_b   1.000
_cell.length_c   1.000
_cell.angle_alpha   90.00
_cell.angle_beta   90.00
_cell.angle_gamma   90.00
#
_symmetry.space_group_name_H-M   'P 1'
#
loop_
_entity.id
_entity.type
_entity.pdbx_description
1 polymer ?
#
loop_
_entity_poly.entity_id
_entity_poly.type
_entity_poly.pdbx_seq_one_letter_code
_entity_poly.pdbx_strand_id
1 'polypeptide(L)'
;KELEELADFCIHNQLLLISDEVHHDLVMPHKNHIIMAKAAPAICENLITLVSTSKTFNIAGTETGTMFIPNPDIKEKVAKALLASGVSTPNRFGMIMSEAAYLGGHKWLDDLIVYLNTNRVLLNETITSIPGMSVMDLEATYLGWVNFSATGLSAEEVNARLHKKGVVPSIGSTFGVGGTNCFRIN
;
A
#
# COMPACT_ATOMS: atom_id res chain seq x y z
N LYS A 1 -3.38 -17.05 9.06
CA LYS A 1 -4.55 -17.79 8.56
C LYS A 1 -4.93 -17.33 7.14
N GLU A 2 -5.39 -16.08 6.92
CA GLU A 2 -5.82 -15.60 5.58
C GLU A 2 -4.70 -15.70 4.53
N LEU A 3 -3.46 -15.34 4.87
CA LEU A 3 -2.31 -15.46 3.96
C LEU A 3 -1.98 -16.92 3.65
N GLU A 4 -2.13 -17.84 4.59
CA GLU A 4 -1.94 -19.26 4.39
C GLU A 4 -3.03 -19.82 3.44
N GLU A 5 -4.30 -19.46 3.67
CA GLU A 5 -5.42 -19.82 2.81
C GLU A 5 -5.23 -19.31 1.37
N LEU A 6 -4.73 -18.07 1.21
CA LEU A 6 -4.38 -17.51 -0.10
C LEU A 6 -3.23 -18.27 -0.76
N ALA A 7 -2.19 -18.64 -0.01
CA ALA A 7 -1.08 -19.41 -0.51
C ALA A 7 -1.53 -20.80 -0.98
N ASP A 8 -2.32 -21.49 -0.17
CA ASP A 8 -2.87 -22.79 -0.51
C ASP A 8 -3.74 -22.74 -1.78
N PHE A 9 -4.56 -21.70 -1.92
CA PHE A 9 -5.33 -21.47 -3.13
C PHE A 9 -4.42 -21.26 -4.35
N CYS A 10 -3.37 -20.45 -4.24
CA CYS A 10 -2.44 -20.20 -5.35
C CYS A 10 -1.67 -21.47 -5.72
N ILE A 11 -1.20 -22.24 -4.75
CA ILE A 11 -0.48 -23.50 -4.97
C ILE A 11 -1.40 -24.52 -5.67
N HIS A 12 -2.61 -24.71 -5.14
CA HIS A 12 -3.57 -25.66 -5.72
C HIS A 12 -3.92 -25.35 -7.18
N ASN A 13 -4.03 -24.06 -7.51
CA ASN A 13 -4.37 -23.60 -8.85
C ASN A 13 -3.15 -23.27 -9.73
N GLN A 14 -1.94 -23.58 -9.29
CA GLN A 14 -0.69 -23.33 -10.03
C GLN A 14 -0.51 -21.84 -10.42
N LEU A 15 -0.93 -20.93 -9.55
CA LEU A 15 -0.84 -19.50 -9.78
C LEU A 15 0.48 -18.93 -9.24
N LEU A 16 1.04 -17.96 -9.96
CA LEU A 16 2.10 -17.10 -9.44
C LEU A 16 1.48 -16.02 -8.57
N LEU A 17 1.92 -15.93 -7.32
CA LEU A 17 1.51 -14.88 -6.41
C LEU A 17 2.50 -13.72 -6.46
N ILE A 18 2.00 -12.50 -6.66
CA ILE A 18 2.77 -11.27 -6.49
C ILE A 18 2.27 -10.59 -5.22
N SER A 19 3.14 -10.57 -4.19
CA SER A 19 2.87 -9.87 -2.93
C SER A 19 3.45 -8.46 -2.99
N ASP A 20 2.58 -7.47 -3.14
CA ASP A 20 3.00 -6.06 -3.12
C ASP A 20 3.06 -5.57 -1.66
N GLU A 21 4.27 -5.55 -1.12
CA GLU A 21 4.56 -5.17 0.25
C GLU A 21 5.24 -3.78 0.35
N VAL A 22 5.04 -2.90 -0.64
CA VAL A 22 5.71 -1.58 -0.69
C VAL A 22 5.33 -0.65 0.48
N HIS A 23 4.24 -0.94 1.18
CA HIS A 23 3.80 -0.19 2.37
C HIS A 23 4.15 -0.88 3.71
N HIS A 24 4.95 -1.95 3.69
CA HIS A 24 5.18 -2.83 4.84
C HIS A 24 5.71 -2.14 6.11
N ASP A 25 6.44 -1.04 5.99
CA ASP A 25 6.97 -0.29 7.13
C ASP A 25 5.96 0.70 7.75
N LEU A 26 4.92 1.08 7.00
CA LEU A 26 3.94 2.08 7.42
C LEU A 26 2.79 1.45 8.20
N VAL A 27 3.10 0.86 9.34
CA VAL A 27 2.16 0.12 10.18
C VAL A 27 1.84 0.92 11.45
N MET A 28 0.56 1.03 11.80
CA MET A 28 0.14 1.78 12.98
C MET A 28 0.64 1.12 14.27
N PRO A 29 0.80 1.88 15.38
CA PRO A 29 1.24 1.34 16.66
C PRO A 29 0.42 0.11 17.08
N HIS A 30 1.09 -0.90 17.64
CA HIS A 30 0.49 -2.17 18.09
C HIS A 30 -0.02 -3.10 16.98
N LYS A 31 0.26 -2.77 15.71
CA LYS A 31 0.03 -3.64 14.55
C LYS A 31 1.37 -4.12 14.01
N ASN A 32 1.35 -5.21 13.24
CA ASN A 32 2.55 -5.76 12.62
C ASN A 32 2.25 -6.16 11.17
N HIS A 33 3.15 -5.84 10.28
CA HIS A 33 3.12 -6.38 8.94
C HIS A 33 3.49 -7.87 8.96
N ILE A 34 2.78 -8.67 8.21
CA ILE A 34 3.03 -10.10 8.08
C ILE A 34 3.55 -10.37 6.67
N ILE A 35 4.84 -10.68 6.56
CA ILE A 35 5.50 -10.98 5.31
C ILE A 35 4.93 -12.29 4.73
N MET A 36 4.47 -12.27 3.48
CA MET A 36 3.85 -13.42 2.81
C MET A 36 4.75 -14.67 2.80
N ALA A 37 6.02 -14.50 2.43
CA ALA A 37 7.01 -15.59 2.43
C ALA A 37 7.24 -16.21 3.81
N LYS A 38 7.05 -15.44 4.89
CA LYS A 38 7.18 -15.91 6.27
C LYS A 38 5.91 -16.60 6.78
N ALA A 39 4.75 -16.06 6.39
CA ALA A 39 3.45 -16.61 6.78
C ALA A 39 3.18 -17.99 6.13
N ALA A 40 3.59 -18.14 4.88
CA ALA A 40 3.35 -19.35 4.09
C ALA A 40 4.59 -19.72 3.26
N PRO A 41 5.64 -20.31 3.85
CA PRO A 41 6.88 -20.62 3.14
C PRO A 41 6.71 -21.54 1.92
N ALA A 42 5.68 -22.36 1.90
CA ALA A 42 5.39 -23.28 0.79
C ALA A 42 5.10 -22.56 -0.54
N ILE A 43 4.68 -21.27 -0.51
CA ILE A 43 4.42 -20.49 -1.73
C ILE A 43 5.69 -19.94 -2.39
N CYS A 44 6.85 -20.00 -1.73
CA CYS A 44 8.07 -19.31 -2.18
C CYS A 44 8.50 -19.70 -3.60
N GLU A 45 8.24 -20.93 -4.04
CA GLU A 45 8.51 -21.36 -5.42
C GLU A 45 7.64 -20.65 -6.47
N ASN A 46 6.51 -20.06 -6.05
CA ASN A 46 5.57 -19.34 -6.90
C ASN A 46 5.29 -17.93 -6.36
N LEU A 47 6.29 -17.29 -5.72
CA LEU A 47 6.14 -15.98 -5.09
C LEU A 47 7.10 -14.95 -5.68
N ILE A 48 6.60 -13.75 -5.94
CA ILE A 48 7.37 -12.52 -6.12
C ILE A 48 6.94 -11.54 -5.04
N THR A 49 7.87 -11.09 -4.20
CA THR A 49 7.60 -10.05 -3.21
C THR A 49 8.18 -8.71 -3.68
N LEU A 50 7.36 -7.66 -3.66
CA LEU A 50 7.75 -6.31 -4.04
C LEU A 50 7.89 -5.45 -2.79
N VAL A 51 9.02 -4.76 -2.63
CA VAL A 51 9.26 -3.80 -1.56
C VAL A 51 9.89 -2.52 -2.11
N SER A 52 9.71 -1.40 -1.40
CA SER A 52 10.33 -0.14 -1.78
C SER A 52 10.46 0.82 -0.60
N THR A 53 11.53 1.57 -0.57
CA THR A 53 11.70 2.72 0.34
C THR A 53 10.84 3.92 -0.04
N SER A 54 10.27 3.92 -1.26
CA SER A 54 9.60 5.08 -1.84
C SER A 54 8.36 5.53 -1.06
N LYS A 55 7.62 4.59 -0.48
CA LYS A 55 6.43 4.90 0.34
C LYS A 55 6.82 5.20 1.79
N THR A 56 7.68 4.37 2.35
CA THR A 56 8.18 4.52 3.71
C THR A 56 8.83 5.89 3.95
N PHE A 57 9.70 6.33 3.04
CA PHE A 57 10.53 7.53 3.20
C PHE A 57 10.13 8.69 2.27
N ASN A 58 8.94 8.63 1.67
CA ASN A 58 8.40 9.69 0.79
C ASN A 58 9.35 10.08 -0.37
N ILE A 59 9.97 9.10 -1.00
CA ILE A 59 10.93 9.27 -2.11
C ILE A 59 10.44 8.62 -3.41
N ALA A 60 9.12 8.64 -3.66
CA ALA A 60 8.51 7.99 -4.83
C ALA A 60 9.09 8.46 -6.17
N GLY A 61 9.54 9.73 -6.26
CA GLY A 61 10.17 10.28 -7.47
C GLY A 61 11.51 9.62 -7.84
N THR A 62 12.06 8.75 -6.98
CA THR A 62 13.27 7.96 -7.30
C THR A 62 12.97 6.74 -8.19
N GLU A 63 11.69 6.36 -8.32
CA GLU A 63 11.22 5.26 -9.17
C GLU A 63 12.02 3.95 -8.97
N THR A 64 12.29 3.61 -7.70
CA THR A 64 13.13 2.47 -7.34
C THR A 64 12.37 1.52 -6.42
N GLY A 65 12.36 0.24 -6.79
CA GLY A 65 11.80 -0.85 -6.00
C GLY A 65 12.67 -2.09 -6.09
N THR A 66 12.44 -3.03 -5.20
CA THR A 66 13.15 -4.30 -5.13
C THR A 66 12.17 -5.45 -5.25
N MET A 67 12.52 -6.45 -6.06
CA MET A 67 11.79 -7.70 -6.18
C MET A 67 12.59 -8.82 -5.53
N PHE A 68 11.97 -9.56 -4.62
CA PHE A 68 12.50 -10.82 -4.10
C PHE A 68 11.83 -11.97 -4.83
N ILE A 69 12.62 -12.75 -5.55
CA ILE A 69 12.16 -13.87 -6.37
C ILE A 69 13.01 -15.09 -5.99
N PRO A 70 12.52 -15.96 -5.10
CA PRO A 70 13.26 -17.15 -4.66
C PRO A 70 13.51 -18.16 -5.77
N ASN A 71 12.51 -18.40 -6.64
CA ASN A 71 12.60 -19.35 -7.74
C ASN A 71 13.51 -18.82 -8.86
N PRO A 72 14.62 -19.53 -9.21
CA PRO A 72 15.59 -19.08 -10.21
C PRO A 72 14.99 -19.01 -11.63
N ASP A 73 14.07 -19.88 -11.99
CA ASP A 73 13.46 -19.89 -13.33
C ASP A 73 12.53 -18.69 -13.52
N ILE A 74 11.77 -18.35 -12.49
CA ILE A 74 10.92 -17.14 -12.49
C ILE A 74 11.80 -15.89 -12.54
N LYS A 75 12.87 -15.86 -11.74
CA LYS A 75 13.82 -14.76 -11.70
C LYS A 75 14.45 -14.51 -13.07
N GLU A 76 14.87 -15.58 -13.76
CA GLU A 76 15.45 -15.48 -15.12
C GLU A 76 14.43 -14.92 -16.12
N LYS A 77 13.17 -15.42 -16.09
CA LYS A 77 12.09 -14.92 -16.96
C LYS A 77 11.81 -13.43 -16.73
N VAL A 78 11.74 -13.00 -15.47
CA VAL A 78 11.53 -11.60 -15.11
C VAL A 78 12.71 -10.75 -15.57
N ALA A 79 13.95 -11.19 -15.35
CA ALA A 79 15.15 -10.46 -15.80
C ALA A 79 15.19 -10.28 -17.33
N LYS A 80 14.84 -11.33 -18.09
CA LYS A 80 14.73 -11.25 -19.56
C LYS A 80 13.64 -10.26 -20.00
N ALA A 81 12.49 -10.26 -19.34
CA ALA A 81 11.40 -9.34 -19.67
C ALA A 81 11.77 -7.87 -19.37
N LEU A 82 12.43 -7.61 -18.23
CA LEU A 82 12.94 -6.28 -17.88
C LEU A 82 13.97 -5.79 -18.88
N LEU A 83 14.91 -6.65 -19.27
CA LEU A 83 15.91 -6.31 -20.29
C LEU A 83 15.25 -5.97 -21.64
N ALA A 84 14.29 -6.78 -22.07
CA ALA A 84 13.56 -6.58 -23.33
C ALA A 84 12.73 -5.30 -23.33
N SER A 85 12.21 -4.88 -22.18
CA SER A 85 11.44 -3.64 -22.05
C SER A 85 12.30 -2.38 -21.82
N GLY A 86 13.63 -2.51 -21.75
CA GLY A 86 14.54 -1.39 -21.50
C GLY A 86 14.56 -0.88 -20.05
N VAL A 87 13.98 -1.62 -19.10
CA VAL A 87 13.84 -1.23 -17.66
C VAL A 87 14.85 -2.00 -16.78
N SER A 88 15.96 -2.45 -17.36
CA SER A 88 16.93 -3.32 -16.66
C SER A 88 17.88 -2.60 -15.71
N THR A 89 18.00 -1.27 -15.82
CA THR A 89 18.94 -0.50 -15.01
C THR A 89 18.18 0.41 -14.05
N PRO A 90 18.31 0.20 -12.72
CA PRO A 90 17.66 1.06 -11.75
C PRO A 90 18.29 2.46 -11.74
N ASN A 91 17.49 3.45 -11.30
CA ASN A 91 17.96 4.81 -11.10
C ASN A 91 19.06 4.85 -10.02
N ARG A 92 20.24 5.40 -10.35
CA ARG A 92 21.38 5.50 -9.43
C ARG A 92 21.06 6.29 -8.16
N PHE A 93 20.34 7.41 -8.30
CA PHE A 93 19.93 8.21 -7.14
C PHE A 93 18.95 7.42 -6.27
N GLY A 94 18.05 6.67 -6.88
CA GLY A 94 17.12 5.80 -6.17
C GLY A 94 17.83 4.72 -5.35
N MET A 95 18.88 4.09 -5.88
CA MET A 95 19.68 3.11 -5.14
C MET A 95 20.38 3.75 -3.93
N ILE A 96 21.07 4.89 -4.14
CA ILE A 96 21.79 5.61 -3.07
C ILE A 96 20.81 6.10 -2.00
N MET A 97 19.67 6.65 -2.41
CA MET A 97 18.64 7.12 -1.46
C MET A 97 18.01 5.97 -0.69
N SER A 98 17.78 4.83 -1.33
CA SER A 98 17.25 3.63 -0.65
C SER A 98 18.24 3.09 0.37
N GLU A 99 19.52 3.00 0.03
CA GLU A 99 20.57 2.58 0.96
C GLU A 99 20.65 3.53 2.16
N ALA A 100 20.73 4.84 1.92
CA ALA A 100 20.77 5.84 2.99
C ALA A 100 19.54 5.80 3.89
N ALA A 101 18.35 5.61 3.30
CA ALA A 101 17.10 5.50 4.02
C ALA A 101 17.07 4.28 4.95
N TYR A 102 17.47 3.11 4.46
CA TYR A 102 17.53 1.89 5.28
C TYR A 102 18.61 1.95 6.36
N LEU A 103 19.77 2.58 6.09
CA LEU A 103 20.84 2.69 7.07
C LEU A 103 20.60 3.76 8.14
N GLY A 104 19.95 4.87 7.80
CA GLY A 104 19.84 6.03 8.67
C GLY A 104 18.43 6.52 8.98
N GLY A 105 17.40 5.98 8.33
CA GLY A 105 16.04 6.52 8.39
C GLY A 105 15.17 6.06 9.56
N HIS A 106 15.64 5.18 10.44
CA HIS A 106 14.82 4.58 11.50
C HIS A 106 14.09 5.61 12.36
N LYS A 107 14.85 6.58 12.91
CA LYS A 107 14.24 7.61 13.76
C LYS A 107 13.19 8.45 13.01
N TRP A 108 13.43 8.76 11.76
CA TRP A 108 12.46 9.49 10.93
C TRP A 108 11.17 8.68 10.74
N LEU A 109 11.29 7.37 10.51
CA LEU A 109 10.15 6.48 10.37
C LEU A 109 9.35 6.39 11.66
N ASP A 110 10.02 6.24 12.81
CA ASP A 110 9.37 6.19 14.11
C ASP A 110 8.56 7.47 14.38
N ASP A 111 9.16 8.63 14.15
CA ASP A 111 8.51 9.94 14.29
C ASP A 111 7.33 10.09 13.31
N LEU A 112 7.47 9.60 12.06
CA LEU A 112 6.41 9.60 11.06
C LEU A 112 5.22 8.73 11.50
N ILE A 113 5.45 7.53 12.02
CA ILE A 113 4.38 6.64 12.49
C ILE A 113 3.58 7.30 13.62
N VAL A 114 4.24 7.96 14.55
CA VAL A 114 3.56 8.73 15.62
C VAL A 114 2.67 9.82 15.02
N TYR A 115 3.21 10.57 14.06
CA TYR A 115 2.47 11.64 13.37
C TYR A 115 1.26 11.09 12.58
N LEU A 116 1.46 10.03 11.82
CA LEU A 116 0.39 9.38 11.05
C LEU A 116 -0.72 8.83 11.97
N ASN A 117 -0.34 8.23 13.09
CA ASN A 117 -1.31 7.74 14.07
C ASN A 117 -2.15 8.89 14.67
N THR A 118 -1.55 10.05 14.93
CA THR A 118 -2.28 11.23 15.38
C THR A 118 -3.30 11.68 14.32
N ASN A 119 -2.89 11.73 13.05
CA ASN A 119 -3.77 12.08 11.94
C ASN A 119 -4.89 11.04 11.75
N ARG A 120 -4.59 9.75 11.93
CA ARG A 120 -5.57 8.66 11.89
C ARG A 120 -6.67 8.84 12.94
N VAL A 121 -6.28 9.15 14.18
CA VAL A 121 -7.23 9.39 15.27
C VAL A 121 -8.12 10.60 14.93
N LEU A 122 -7.51 11.72 14.52
CA LEU A 122 -8.25 12.93 14.13
C LEU A 122 -9.23 12.66 12.97
N LEU A 123 -8.79 11.93 11.95
CA LEU A 123 -9.65 11.54 10.82
C LEU A 123 -10.83 10.72 11.30
N ASN A 124 -10.58 9.71 12.13
CA ASN A 124 -11.62 8.83 12.65
C ASN A 124 -12.66 9.61 13.47
N GLU A 125 -12.23 10.42 14.43
CA GLU A 125 -13.11 11.24 15.27
C GLU A 125 -13.92 12.23 14.41
N THR A 126 -13.27 12.90 13.45
CA THR A 126 -13.95 13.87 12.58
C THR A 126 -15.01 13.19 11.71
N ILE A 127 -14.64 12.12 11.01
CA ILE A 127 -15.55 11.45 10.07
C ILE A 127 -16.72 10.81 10.81
N THR A 128 -16.47 10.12 11.93
CA THR A 128 -17.53 9.46 12.69
C THR A 128 -18.48 10.44 13.39
N SER A 129 -18.08 11.69 13.58
CA SER A 129 -18.99 12.75 14.07
C SER A 129 -20.02 13.22 13.03
N ILE A 130 -19.83 12.88 11.75
CA ILE A 130 -20.73 13.27 10.65
C ILE A 130 -21.75 12.16 10.44
N PRO A 131 -23.08 12.44 10.62
CA PRO A 131 -24.11 11.43 10.41
C PRO A 131 -24.07 10.81 9.01
N GLY A 132 -24.06 9.49 8.95
CA GLY A 132 -24.05 8.73 7.69
C GLY A 132 -22.65 8.55 7.06
N MET A 133 -21.58 8.99 7.74
CA MET A 133 -20.22 8.74 7.32
C MET A 133 -19.51 7.73 8.24
N SER A 134 -18.60 6.97 7.65
CA SER A 134 -17.71 6.07 8.38
C SER A 134 -16.34 6.03 7.72
N VAL A 135 -15.32 5.62 8.46
CA VAL A 135 -13.96 5.42 7.96
C VAL A 135 -13.50 4.00 8.27
N MET A 136 -12.78 3.39 7.36
CA MET A 136 -12.14 2.09 7.57
C MET A 136 -11.13 2.19 8.72
N ASP A 137 -11.07 1.20 9.60
CA ASP A 137 -10.01 1.13 10.62
C ASP A 137 -8.66 1.01 9.91
N LEU A 138 -7.87 2.07 10.00
CA LEU A 138 -6.60 2.18 9.30
C LEU A 138 -5.49 1.53 10.15
N GLU A 139 -5.17 0.29 9.85
CA GLU A 139 -4.12 -0.47 10.53
C GLU A 139 -2.71 -0.19 10.00
N ALA A 140 -2.62 0.31 8.77
CA ALA A 140 -1.36 0.61 8.08
C ALA A 140 -1.57 1.70 7.03
N THR A 141 -0.50 2.24 6.51
CA THR A 141 -0.43 3.27 5.47
C THR A 141 -0.89 4.66 5.94
N TYR A 142 -0.95 5.61 5.02
CA TYR A 142 -1.48 6.96 5.20
C TYR A 142 -2.73 7.19 4.33
N LEU A 143 -3.41 6.11 3.91
CA LEU A 143 -4.51 6.14 2.95
C LEU A 143 -5.84 5.84 3.65
N GLY A 144 -6.51 6.89 4.13
CA GLY A 144 -7.81 6.77 4.77
C GLY A 144 -8.93 6.49 3.75
N TRP A 145 -9.76 5.49 3.99
CA TRP A 145 -10.90 5.13 3.16
C TRP A 145 -12.19 5.51 3.86
N VAL A 146 -12.91 6.47 3.30
CA VAL A 146 -14.13 7.04 3.87
C VAL A 146 -15.35 6.61 3.08
N ASN A 147 -16.35 6.09 3.77
CA ASN A 147 -17.64 5.71 3.22
C ASN A 147 -18.70 6.74 3.62
N PHE A 148 -19.49 7.20 2.65
CA PHE A 148 -20.58 8.17 2.83
C PHE A 148 -21.93 7.62 2.37
N SER A 149 -22.08 6.33 2.14
CA SER A 149 -23.28 5.71 1.58
C SER A 149 -24.57 6.03 2.38
N ALA A 150 -24.47 6.13 3.70
CA ALA A 150 -25.62 6.40 4.56
C ALA A 150 -25.97 7.89 4.67
N THR A 151 -25.26 8.80 3.98
CA THR A 151 -25.61 10.22 3.92
C THR A 151 -26.76 10.52 2.96
N GLY A 152 -27.06 9.61 2.04
CA GLY A 152 -28.04 9.81 0.96
C GLY A 152 -27.57 10.76 -0.16
N LEU A 153 -26.30 11.24 -0.10
CA LEU A 153 -25.72 12.12 -1.12
C LEU A 153 -25.11 11.29 -2.25
N SER A 154 -25.13 11.83 -3.47
CA SER A 154 -24.40 11.26 -4.59
C SER A 154 -22.87 11.52 -4.49
N ALA A 155 -22.09 10.75 -5.22
CA ALA A 155 -20.63 10.96 -5.28
C ALA A 155 -20.26 12.34 -5.83
N GLU A 156 -21.02 12.85 -6.81
CA GLU A 156 -20.84 14.17 -7.38
C GLU A 156 -21.10 15.28 -6.36
N GLU A 157 -22.16 15.14 -5.55
CA GLU A 157 -22.51 16.11 -4.51
C GLU A 157 -21.45 16.14 -3.41
N VAL A 158 -20.97 14.97 -2.94
CA VAL A 158 -19.91 14.89 -1.92
C VAL A 158 -18.64 15.50 -2.47
N ASN A 159 -18.25 15.13 -3.69
CA ASN A 159 -17.04 15.66 -4.32
C ASN A 159 -17.11 17.20 -4.49
N ALA A 160 -18.23 17.73 -4.97
CA ALA A 160 -18.43 19.17 -5.11
C ALA A 160 -18.33 19.92 -3.77
N ARG A 161 -18.88 19.35 -2.70
CA ARG A 161 -18.81 19.92 -1.33
C ARG A 161 -17.39 19.94 -0.80
N LEU A 162 -16.62 18.84 -1.00
CA LEU A 162 -15.22 18.74 -0.59
C LEU A 162 -14.36 19.74 -1.36
N HIS A 163 -14.49 19.80 -2.69
CA HIS A 163 -13.76 20.75 -3.53
C HIS A 163 -14.03 22.20 -3.13
N LYS A 164 -15.28 22.55 -2.83
CA LYS A 164 -15.65 23.90 -2.35
C LYS A 164 -14.94 24.28 -1.05
N LYS A 165 -14.51 23.29 -0.26
CA LYS A 165 -13.76 23.46 0.98
C LYS A 165 -12.24 23.27 0.80
N GLY A 166 -11.77 23.13 -0.44
CA GLY A 166 -10.35 22.95 -0.75
C GLY A 166 -9.83 21.52 -0.53
N VAL A 167 -10.73 20.54 -0.34
CA VAL A 167 -10.36 19.13 -0.19
C VAL A 167 -10.55 18.41 -1.50
N VAL A 168 -9.48 17.79 -2.03
CA VAL A 168 -9.48 17.05 -3.30
C VAL A 168 -9.12 15.59 -3.04
N PRO A 169 -10.10 14.73 -2.74
CA PRO A 169 -9.84 13.32 -2.48
C PRO A 169 -9.72 12.52 -3.79
N SER A 170 -9.21 11.29 -3.68
CA SER A 170 -9.36 10.32 -4.77
C SER A 170 -10.77 9.71 -4.71
N ILE A 171 -11.53 9.81 -5.82
CA ILE A 171 -12.90 9.30 -5.89
C ILE A 171 -12.90 7.77 -5.85
N GLY A 172 -13.72 7.19 -4.99
CA GLY A 172 -13.72 5.75 -4.74
C GLY A 172 -14.12 4.89 -5.94
N SER A 173 -15.00 5.37 -6.82
CA SER A 173 -15.39 4.66 -8.05
C SER A 173 -14.22 4.40 -9.00
N THR A 174 -13.14 5.16 -8.92
CA THR A 174 -11.92 4.93 -9.71
C THR A 174 -11.14 3.69 -9.26
N PHE A 175 -11.46 3.13 -8.08
CA PHE A 175 -10.84 1.92 -7.54
C PHE A 175 -11.66 0.64 -7.78
N GLY A 176 -12.82 0.73 -8.43
CA GLY A 176 -13.67 -0.41 -8.77
C GLY A 176 -15.08 -0.35 -8.20
N VAL A 177 -15.83 -1.42 -8.41
CA VAL A 177 -17.29 -1.50 -8.15
C VAL A 177 -17.66 -1.20 -6.69
N GLY A 178 -16.85 -1.62 -5.73
CA GLY A 178 -17.13 -1.40 -4.29
C GLY A 178 -16.88 0.04 -3.81
N GLY A 179 -16.31 0.91 -4.64
CA GLY A 179 -15.90 2.27 -4.26
C GLY A 179 -16.91 3.38 -4.51
N THR A 180 -18.08 3.10 -5.08
CA THR A 180 -19.02 4.13 -5.59
C THR A 180 -19.40 5.19 -4.56
N ASN A 181 -19.60 4.81 -3.30
CA ASN A 181 -19.96 5.73 -2.22
C ASN A 181 -18.81 5.98 -1.25
N CYS A 182 -17.59 5.94 -1.76
CA CYS A 182 -16.40 6.14 -0.97
C CYS A 182 -15.47 7.19 -1.60
N PHE A 183 -14.55 7.69 -0.79
CA PHE A 183 -13.38 8.42 -1.27
C PHE A 183 -12.15 8.07 -0.42
N ARG A 184 -10.98 8.20 -1.04
CA ARG A 184 -9.70 8.03 -0.35
C ARG A 184 -9.08 9.39 -0.07
N ILE A 185 -8.65 9.57 1.16
CA ILE A 185 -7.89 10.74 1.61
C ILE A 185 -6.47 10.31 2.02
N ASN A 186 -5.49 11.20 1.78
CA ASN A 186 -4.09 11.00 2.10
C ASN A 186 -3.66 12.06 3.12
#